data_636ded449923c13aec0459c07f5c9c71
#
_entry.id   636ded449923c13aec0459c07f5c9c71
#
_cell.length_a   1.000
_cell.length_b   1.000
_cell.length_c   1.000
_cell.angle_alpha   90.00
_cell.angle_beta   90.00
_cell.angle_gamma   90.00
#
_symmetry.space_group_name_H-M   'P 1'
#
loop_
_entity.id
_entity.type
_entity.pdbx_description
1 polymer ?
#
loop_
_entity_poly.entity_id
_entity_poly.type
_entity_poly.pdbx_seq_one_letter_code
_entity_poly.pdbx_strand_id
1 'polypeptide(L)'
;MSDDEWNSEPTAMHRVSVALPSDAEPDLLEQRRGPGAPRVLPLTEDEVVIGRSEGVAIRIPSSSVSRRHARIIRDGPVLSITDLDSQNGVLVNGTAVHSAVLCDRDQLQLGDAVFIFRRGAH
;
A
#
# COMPACT_ATOMS: atom_id res chain seq x y z
N MET A 1 3.87 -43.61 1.12
CA MET A 1 3.54 -43.08 0.66
C MET A 1 3.51 -42.25 0.74
N SER A 2 4.09 -42.76 1.04
CA SER A 2 3.79 -41.94 0.70
C SER A 2 3.79 -41.01 0.73
N ASP A 3 4.13 -41.67 0.82
CA ASP A 3 3.81 -40.69 0.39
C ASP A 3 3.71 -39.78 0.57
N ASP A 4 3.99 -40.49 0.63
CA ASP A 4 3.53 -39.62 0.24
C ASP A 4 3.54 -38.72 0.58
N GLU A 5 3.83 -39.20 0.81
CA GLU A 5 3.45 -38.49 0.55
C GLU A 5 3.63 -37.28 0.71
N TRP A 6 4.18 -38.11 0.70
CA TRP A 6 3.97 -37.14 0.32
C TRP A 6 3.95 -36.09 0.49
N ASN A 7 4.10 -36.63 0.61
CA ASN A 7 3.57 -35.74 0.21
C ASN A 7 3.46 -34.83 0.42
N SER A 8 3.57 -35.52 0.85
CA SER A 8 3.03 -34.85 0.54
C SER A 8 3.12 -33.78 0.70
N GLU A 9 3.42 -34.00 0.92
CA GLU A 9 3.06 -33.23 0.58
C GLU A 9 3.01 -32.22 0.54
N PRO A 10 3.26 -32.61 0.94
CA PRO A 10 2.91 -31.83 0.52
C PRO A 10 2.91 -30.88 0.51
N THR A 11 3.20 -31.33 0.76
CA THR A 11 2.88 -30.58 0.41
C THR A 11 2.92 -29.56 0.38
N ALA A 12 3.14 -29.98 0.75
CA ALA A 12 2.85 -29.16 0.50
C ALA A 12 2.99 -28.18 0.48
N MET A 13 3.22 -28.45 0.67
CA MET A 13 3.06 -27.67 0.41
C MET A 13 3.15 -26.70 0.43
N HIS A 14 3.39 -27.00 0.63
CA HIS A 14 3.22 -26.17 0.34
C HIS A 14 3.25 -25.30 0.46
N ARG A 15 3.55 -25.78 0.71
CA ARG A 15 3.43 -25.09 0.66
C ARG A 15 3.61 -24.19 0.80
N VAL A 16 3.70 -24.58 0.79
CA VAL A 16 3.82 -23.75 0.87
C VAL A 16 4.05 -22.82 0.98
N SER A 17 4.24 -23.03 1.03
CA SER A 17 4.44 -22.15 1.18
C SER A 17 4.86 -21.49 1.27
N VAL A 18 5.13 -21.79 1.16
CA VAL A 18 5.56 -21.07 1.22
C VAL A 18 5.93 -20.36 1.38
N ALA A 19 6.04 -21.68 0.79
CA ALA A 19 6.30 -20.71 1.59
C ALA A 19 6.64 -19.44 1.33
N LEU A 20 6.01 -18.77 1.59
CA LEU A 20 6.45 -17.46 1.41
C LEU A 20 7.63 -17.18 2.29
N PRO A 21 8.74 -16.78 1.73
CA PRO A 21 9.89 -16.50 2.54
C PRO A 21 9.52 -15.46 3.60
N SER A 22 9.83 -15.74 4.83
CA SER A 22 9.51 -14.84 5.92
C SER A 22 10.32 -13.56 5.86
N ASP A 23 11.39 -13.52 5.06
CA ASP A 23 12.19 -12.31 4.90
C ASP A 23 11.68 -11.41 3.78
N ALA A 24 10.62 -11.80 3.07
CA ALA A 24 10.00 -10.95 2.07
C ALA A 24 8.97 -10.07 2.74
N GLU A 25 9.33 -8.83 3.01
CA GLU A 25 8.45 -7.87 3.68
C GLU A 25 7.78 -6.98 2.66
N PRO A 26 6.49 -6.71 2.79
CA PRO A 26 5.80 -5.86 1.83
C PRO A 26 6.17 -4.39 1.98
N ASP A 27 6.02 -3.65 0.88
CA ASP A 27 5.96 -2.20 0.96
C ASP A 27 4.73 -1.81 1.76
N LEU A 28 4.80 -0.70 2.48
CA LEU A 28 3.67 -0.29 3.30
C LEU A 28 3.60 1.22 3.44
N LEU A 29 2.45 1.69 3.91
CA LEU A 29 2.25 3.06 4.35
C LEU A 29 2.07 3.06 5.85
N GLU A 30 2.75 3.98 6.52
CA GLU A 30 2.53 4.25 7.94
C GLU A 30 1.73 5.53 8.04
N GLN A 31 0.48 5.44 8.48
CA GLN A 31 -0.32 6.64 8.66
C GLN A 31 0.04 7.32 9.97
N ARG A 32 0.46 8.57 9.86
CA ARG A 32 0.92 9.36 10.99
C ARG A 32 -0.11 10.35 11.49
N ARG A 33 -0.99 10.83 10.62
CA ARG A 33 -2.00 11.82 10.95
C ARG A 33 -3.28 11.53 10.20
N GLY A 34 -4.38 12.11 10.69
CA GLY A 34 -5.69 11.97 10.10
C GLY A 34 -6.48 10.83 10.71
N PRO A 35 -7.75 10.68 10.32
CA PRO A 35 -8.62 9.64 10.87
C PRO A 35 -8.03 8.25 10.64
N GLY A 36 -8.01 7.45 11.69
CA GLY A 36 -7.45 6.11 11.66
C GLY A 36 -5.99 6.01 12.08
N ALA A 37 -5.28 7.14 12.20
CA ALA A 37 -3.88 7.12 12.61
C ALA A 37 -3.76 6.87 14.11
N PRO A 38 -2.67 6.20 14.55
CA PRO A 38 -1.64 5.60 13.71
C PRO A 38 -2.05 4.22 13.23
N ARG A 39 -1.66 3.88 12.00
CA ARG A 39 -1.88 2.52 11.49
C ARG A 39 -0.86 2.21 10.40
N VAL A 40 -0.67 0.91 10.16
CA VAL A 40 0.24 0.41 9.14
C VAL A 40 -0.60 -0.29 8.08
N LEU A 41 -0.36 0.05 6.82
CA LEU A 41 -1.17 -0.40 5.70
C LEU A 41 -0.27 -1.06 4.67
N PRO A 42 -0.19 -2.40 4.65
CA PRO A 42 0.62 -3.08 3.63
C PRO A 42 0.08 -2.84 2.23
N LEU A 43 0.99 -2.67 1.28
CA LEU A 43 0.65 -2.45 -0.13
C LEU A 43 0.97 -3.73 -0.89
N THR A 44 0.03 -4.66 -0.89
CA THR A 44 0.24 -5.99 -1.49
C THR A 44 -0.45 -6.16 -2.83
N GLU A 45 -1.34 -5.24 -3.19
CA GLU A 45 -2.07 -5.30 -4.45
C GLU A 45 -1.36 -4.49 -5.52
N ASP A 46 -1.66 -4.80 -6.79
CA ASP A 46 -1.08 -4.06 -7.90
C ASP A 46 -1.63 -2.64 -8.01
N GLU A 47 -2.83 -2.44 -7.51
CA GLU A 47 -3.44 -1.11 -7.49
C GLU A 47 -4.15 -0.92 -6.16
N VAL A 48 -3.87 0.20 -5.51
CA VAL A 48 -4.48 0.56 -4.23
C VAL A 48 -5.06 1.95 -4.36
N VAL A 49 -6.39 2.07 -4.22
CA VAL A 49 -7.06 3.37 -4.25
C VAL A 49 -7.26 3.84 -2.83
N ILE A 50 -6.97 5.11 -2.60
CA ILE A 50 -7.06 5.77 -1.31
C ILE A 50 -8.11 6.86 -1.42
N GLY A 51 -9.03 6.93 -0.46
CA GLY A 51 -10.04 7.96 -0.49
C GLY A 51 -11.03 7.85 0.65
N ARG A 52 -12.06 8.70 0.58
CA ARG A 52 -13.08 8.79 1.62
C ARG A 52 -14.20 7.76 1.41
N SER A 53 -14.37 7.29 0.20
CA SER A 53 -15.46 6.38 -0.15
C SER A 53 -15.29 5.01 0.49
N GLU A 54 -16.39 4.33 0.76
CA GLU A 54 -16.33 3.01 1.41
C GLU A 54 -15.76 1.92 0.50
N GLY A 55 -15.82 2.08 -0.79
CA GLY A 55 -15.38 1.04 -1.71
C GLY A 55 -13.89 1.03 -2.02
N VAL A 56 -13.10 1.93 -1.43
CA VAL A 56 -11.67 2.01 -1.74
C VAL A 56 -10.85 1.15 -0.79
N ALA A 57 -9.64 0.80 -1.23
CA ALA A 57 -8.78 -0.10 -0.45
C ALA A 57 -8.32 0.54 0.85
N ILE A 58 -7.95 1.81 0.83
CA ILE A 58 -7.55 2.54 2.03
C ILE A 58 -8.53 3.69 2.22
N ARG A 59 -9.39 3.55 3.20
CA ARG A 59 -10.41 4.55 3.47
C ARG A 59 -9.91 5.55 4.50
N ILE A 60 -10.11 6.83 4.19
CA ILE A 60 -9.81 7.93 5.10
C ILE A 60 -11.09 8.74 5.27
N PRO A 61 -11.80 8.59 6.41
CA PRO A 61 -13.09 9.26 6.60
C PRO A 61 -12.89 10.71 7.04
N SER A 62 -12.34 11.52 6.15
CA SER A 62 -12.08 12.94 6.39
C SER A 62 -12.70 13.75 5.26
N SER A 63 -13.32 14.89 5.61
CA SER A 63 -13.90 15.78 4.63
C SER A 63 -12.86 16.43 3.72
N SER A 64 -11.59 16.46 4.15
CA SER A 64 -10.50 17.01 3.35
C SER A 64 -9.98 16.01 2.32
N VAL A 65 -10.48 14.78 2.32
CA VAL A 65 -10.07 13.72 1.42
C VAL A 65 -11.20 13.46 0.42
N SER A 66 -10.86 13.46 -0.87
CA SER A 66 -11.85 13.20 -1.92
C SER A 66 -12.29 11.73 -1.88
N ARG A 67 -13.47 11.44 -2.44
CA ARG A 67 -14.00 10.07 -2.42
C ARG A 67 -13.02 9.08 -2.98
N ARG A 68 -12.43 9.38 -4.14
CA ARG A 68 -11.30 8.66 -4.71
C ARG A 68 -10.21 9.69 -4.88
N HIS A 69 -9.25 9.70 -3.98
CA HIS A 69 -8.29 10.79 -3.88
C HIS A 69 -7.04 10.51 -4.69
N ALA A 70 -6.51 9.32 -4.54
CA ALA A 70 -5.25 8.93 -5.19
C ALA A 70 -5.23 7.42 -5.38
N ARG A 71 -4.33 6.97 -6.25
CA ARG A 71 -4.07 5.54 -6.38
C ARG A 71 -2.59 5.29 -6.42
N ILE A 72 -2.20 4.17 -5.84
CA ILE A 72 -0.83 3.67 -5.91
C ILE A 72 -0.83 2.48 -6.84
N ILE A 73 0.06 2.51 -7.83
CA ILE A 73 0.18 1.45 -8.84
C ILE A 73 1.56 0.84 -8.73
N ARG A 74 1.59 -0.50 -8.80
CA ARG A 74 2.83 -1.27 -8.83
C ARG A 74 3.16 -1.62 -10.27
N ASP A 75 4.40 -1.34 -10.67
CA ASP A 75 4.93 -1.74 -11.96
C ASP A 75 6.30 -2.39 -11.70
N GLY A 76 6.30 -3.73 -11.60
CA GLY A 76 7.49 -4.45 -11.16
C GLY A 76 7.87 -4.02 -9.75
N PRO A 77 9.13 -3.63 -9.51
CA PRO A 77 9.55 -3.17 -8.20
C PRO A 77 9.20 -1.71 -7.92
N VAL A 78 8.62 -1.00 -8.89
CA VAL A 78 8.37 0.43 -8.78
C VAL A 78 6.93 0.66 -8.37
N LEU A 79 6.73 1.47 -7.32
CA LEU A 79 5.41 1.96 -6.96
C LEU A 79 5.34 3.45 -7.25
N SER A 80 4.18 3.88 -7.75
CA SER A 80 3.93 5.30 -8.00
C SER A 80 2.57 5.68 -7.46
N ILE A 81 2.43 6.94 -7.06
CA ILE A 81 1.15 7.50 -6.62
C ILE A 81 0.66 8.50 -7.66
N THR A 82 -0.63 8.46 -7.95
CA THR A 82 -1.26 9.38 -8.91
C THR A 82 -2.47 10.02 -8.25
N ASP A 83 -2.56 11.34 -8.38
CA ASP A 83 -3.71 12.12 -7.93
C ASP A 83 -4.88 11.86 -8.88
N LEU A 84 -6.05 11.57 -8.34
CA LEU A 84 -7.26 11.29 -9.13
C LEU A 84 -8.16 12.53 -9.18
N ASP A 85 -7.57 13.67 -9.57
CA ASP A 85 -8.29 14.96 -9.64
C ASP A 85 -8.92 15.31 -8.31
N SER A 86 -8.18 15.08 -7.23
CA SER A 86 -8.69 15.37 -5.90
C SER A 86 -8.79 16.87 -5.65
N GLN A 87 -9.64 17.24 -4.71
CA GLN A 87 -9.85 18.64 -4.38
C GLN A 87 -8.61 19.26 -3.73
N ASN A 88 -7.95 18.52 -2.85
CA ASN A 88 -6.81 19.06 -2.09
C ASN A 88 -5.45 18.59 -2.59
N GLY A 89 -5.43 17.71 -3.60
CA GLY A 89 -4.18 17.29 -4.21
C GLY A 89 -3.43 16.25 -3.40
N VAL A 90 -2.30 15.83 -3.95
CA VAL A 90 -1.35 14.91 -3.31
C VAL A 90 -0.04 15.64 -3.17
N LEU A 91 0.51 15.66 -1.94
CA LEU A 91 1.81 16.24 -1.69
C LEU A 91 2.80 15.13 -1.39
N VAL A 92 3.94 15.15 -2.05
CA VAL A 92 5.04 14.23 -1.76
C VAL A 92 6.19 15.08 -1.23
N ASN A 93 6.55 14.85 0.02
CA ASN A 93 7.58 15.63 0.71
C ASN A 93 7.31 17.13 0.62
N GLY A 94 6.02 17.51 0.74
CA GLY A 94 5.60 18.90 0.73
C GLY A 94 5.40 19.50 -0.65
N THR A 95 5.62 18.76 -1.73
CA THR A 95 5.46 19.25 -3.10
C THR A 95 4.23 18.64 -3.73
N ALA A 96 3.36 19.48 -4.27
CA ALA A 96 2.16 19.01 -4.97
C ALA A 96 2.55 18.33 -6.27
N VAL A 97 2.04 17.13 -6.49
CA VAL A 97 2.36 16.33 -7.68
C VAL A 97 1.08 15.78 -8.29
N HIS A 98 1.08 15.60 -9.61
CA HIS A 98 0.04 14.80 -10.27
C HIS A 98 0.36 13.32 -10.14
N SER A 99 1.63 12.97 -10.29
CA SER A 99 2.10 11.60 -10.19
C SER A 99 3.55 11.61 -9.76
N ALA A 100 3.96 10.61 -8.97
CA ALA A 100 5.32 10.52 -8.51
C ALA A 100 5.69 9.07 -8.19
N VAL A 101 6.92 8.68 -8.50
CA VAL A 101 7.48 7.41 -8.06
C VAL A 101 7.78 7.52 -6.57
N LEU A 102 7.42 6.47 -5.82
CA LEU A 102 7.62 6.46 -4.38
C LEU A 102 8.98 5.92 -4.03
N CYS A 103 9.67 6.64 -3.15
CA CYS A 103 10.96 6.24 -2.60
C CYS A 103 10.80 6.01 -1.10
N ASP A 104 11.64 5.14 -0.55
CA ASP A 104 11.58 4.83 0.87
C ASP A 104 11.61 6.11 1.70
N ARG A 105 10.71 6.21 2.68
CA ARG A 105 10.56 7.33 3.60
C ARG A 105 9.95 8.59 3.00
N ASP A 106 9.40 8.49 1.79
CA ASP A 106 8.64 9.62 1.27
C ASP A 106 7.43 9.90 2.17
N GLN A 107 7.19 11.18 2.40
CA GLN A 107 6.00 11.63 3.12
C GLN A 107 4.91 11.97 2.12
N LEU A 108 3.75 11.35 2.28
CA LEU A 108 2.60 11.58 1.43
C LEU A 108 1.53 12.29 2.24
N GLN A 109 0.94 13.32 1.66
CA GLN A 109 -0.15 14.05 2.32
C GLN A 109 -1.35 14.12 1.39
N LEU A 110 -2.49 13.66 1.88
CA LEU A 110 -3.76 13.68 1.19
C LEU A 110 -4.77 14.33 2.14
N GLY A 111 -5.13 15.59 1.87
CA GLY A 111 -5.94 16.34 2.81
C GLY A 111 -5.22 16.45 4.15
N ASP A 112 -5.90 16.10 5.24
CA ASP A 112 -5.31 16.11 6.58
C ASP A 112 -4.63 14.81 6.94
N ALA A 113 -4.59 13.83 6.05
CA ALA A 113 -3.95 12.54 6.31
C ALA A 113 -2.50 12.57 5.85
N VAL A 114 -1.59 12.08 6.68
CA VAL A 114 -0.15 12.04 6.40
C VAL A 114 0.34 10.61 6.56
N PHE A 115 1.07 10.14 5.56
CA PHE A 115 1.62 8.79 5.53
C PHE A 115 3.12 8.86 5.26
N ILE A 116 3.84 7.86 5.74
CA ILE A 116 5.23 7.62 5.35
C ILE A 116 5.27 6.32 4.56
N PHE A 117 5.84 6.37 3.37
CA PHE A 117 6.05 5.18 2.56
C PHE A 117 7.29 4.44 3.06
N ARG A 118 7.12 3.15 3.29
CA ARG A 118 8.23 2.28 3.69
C ARG A 118 8.41 1.20 2.64
N ARG A 119 9.58 1.17 2.06
CA ARG A 119 9.92 0.13 1.10
C ARG A 119 10.19 -1.17 1.82
N GLY A 120 9.56 -2.24 1.34
CA GLY A 120 9.78 -3.55 1.92
C GLY A 120 11.11 -4.16 1.52
N ALA A 121 11.45 -5.26 2.18
CA ALA A 121 12.62 -6.07 1.85
C ALA A 121 12.20 -7.14 0.85
N HIS A 122 12.80 -7.12 -0.33
CA HIS A 122 12.46 -8.05 -1.41
C HIS A 122 13.63 -8.86 -1.84
#